data_07bae96f07660fedfe3ae71ae1e5117b
#
_entry.id   07bae96f07660fedfe3ae71ae1e5117b
#
_cell.length_a   1.000
_cell.length_b   1.000
_cell.length_c   1.000
_cell.angle_alpha   90.00
_cell.angle_beta   90.00
_cell.angle_gamma   90.00
#
_symmetry.space_group_name_H-M   'P 1'
#
loop_
_entity.id
_entity.type
_entity.pdbx_description
1 polymer ?
#
loop_
_entity_poly.entity_id
_entity_poly.type
_entity_poly.pdbx_seq_one_letter_code
_entity_poly.pdbx_strand_id
1 'polypeptide(L)'
;MSTLVLQLSDLHLFAEPDAVLRAVPTRDSLVEVLEAVRGTGLEFARVVVTGDFTHDERRETYQAAHGLLEEWLDRCHVLPGNHDCRVLMREVFAGDAQQPAQAGGSDSGICFSVSQGGWRLIGIDTHLPGQVAGRVEVAMLDWLAEELGQHADEPTILFQHHPPISIGSDWLDAIGLLDPEPYRELIGRSRQVRAISCGHVHQEASGTLGTAVVLTVPSTSVQFTPISPIARVDSIPPGFRIFTLDDPSDSVEVDAIGWSSRVVRLGAVTFPAVDE
;
A
#
# COMPACT_ATOMS: atom_id res chain seq x y z
N MET A 1 -2.82 12.97 -20.22
CA MET A 1 -1.49 12.81 -19.54
C MET A 1 -1.64 11.75 -18.46
N SER A 2 -0.67 10.82 -18.34
CA SER A 2 -0.76 9.76 -17.34
C SER A 2 -0.56 10.31 -15.93
N THR A 3 -1.29 9.76 -14.97
CA THR A 3 -1.18 10.06 -13.54
C THR A 3 -0.22 9.09 -12.88
N LEU A 4 0.74 9.59 -12.07
CA LEU A 4 1.68 8.75 -11.33
C LEU A 4 1.26 8.65 -9.87
N VAL A 5 1.26 7.41 -9.35
CA VAL A 5 1.02 7.12 -7.92
C VAL A 5 2.20 6.33 -7.37
N LEU A 6 2.77 6.82 -6.26
CA LEU A 6 3.81 6.14 -5.52
C LEU A 6 3.20 5.27 -4.43
N GLN A 7 3.68 4.03 -4.28
CA GLN A 7 3.37 3.20 -3.13
C GLN A 7 4.65 2.85 -2.38
N LEU A 8 4.62 3.11 -1.07
CA LEU A 8 5.60 2.66 -0.07
C LEU A 8 4.91 1.68 0.88
N SER A 9 5.66 0.81 1.53
CA SER A 9 5.10 -0.14 2.50
C SER A 9 6.16 -0.66 3.47
N ASP A 10 5.71 -1.14 4.62
CA ASP A 10 6.53 -1.94 5.55
C ASP A 10 7.81 -1.19 5.96
N LEU A 11 7.63 0.01 6.53
CA LEU A 11 8.71 0.91 6.94
C LEU A 11 9.44 0.36 8.17
N HIS A 12 8.68 -0.27 9.10
CA HIS A 12 9.16 -0.88 10.34
C HIS A 12 10.14 -0.01 11.14
N LEU A 13 9.83 1.26 11.25
CA LEU A 13 10.64 2.20 12.01
C LEU A 13 10.58 1.89 13.51
N PHE A 14 11.57 2.40 14.22
CA PHE A 14 11.65 2.43 15.68
C PHE A 14 11.80 3.86 16.17
N ALA A 15 11.44 4.10 17.43
CA ALA A 15 11.68 5.38 18.09
C ALA A 15 13.18 5.68 18.19
N GLU A 16 13.98 4.68 18.47
CA GLU A 16 15.44 4.76 18.45
C GLU A 16 15.95 4.83 17.02
N PRO A 17 16.64 5.93 16.60
CA PRO A 17 17.08 6.10 15.22
C PRO A 17 18.01 5.00 14.69
N ASP A 18 18.86 4.48 15.55
CA ASP A 18 19.89 3.48 15.19
C ASP A 18 19.40 2.03 15.35
N ALA A 19 18.10 1.84 15.64
CA ALA A 19 17.55 0.50 15.79
C ALA A 19 17.57 -0.28 14.47
N VAL A 20 17.77 -1.58 14.57
CA VAL A 20 17.84 -2.49 13.44
C VAL A 20 16.78 -3.58 13.54
N LEU A 21 16.17 -3.93 12.41
CA LEU A 21 15.32 -5.10 12.27
C LEU A 21 16.04 -6.15 11.42
N ARG A 22 16.31 -7.33 11.99
CA ARG A 22 17.03 -8.41 11.28
C ARG A 22 18.32 -7.94 10.59
N ALA A 23 19.11 -7.11 11.30
CA ALA A 23 20.34 -6.47 10.85
C ALA A 23 20.18 -5.37 9.77
N VAL A 24 18.97 -4.93 9.46
CA VAL A 24 18.73 -3.78 8.58
C VAL A 24 18.43 -2.54 9.42
N PRO A 25 19.18 -1.42 9.28
CA PRO A 25 18.87 -0.14 9.90
C PRO A 25 17.68 0.47 9.16
N THR A 26 16.47 0.27 9.70
CA THR A 26 15.23 0.54 8.96
C THR A 26 15.03 2.00 8.60
N ARG A 27 15.50 2.92 9.47
CA ARG A 27 15.43 4.37 9.22
C ARG A 27 16.35 4.78 8.06
N ASP A 28 17.60 4.33 8.07
CA ASP A 28 18.56 4.64 7.00
C ASP A 28 18.07 4.05 5.67
N SER A 29 17.56 2.83 5.71
CA SER A 29 16.99 2.16 4.53
C SER A 29 15.83 2.97 3.94
N LEU A 30 14.90 3.46 4.78
CA LEU A 30 13.82 4.33 4.31
C LEU A 30 14.36 5.63 3.70
N VAL A 31 15.35 6.27 4.34
CA VAL A 31 15.97 7.50 3.81
C VAL A 31 16.55 7.25 2.41
N GLU A 32 17.29 6.16 2.22
CA GLU A 32 17.84 5.78 0.91
C GLU A 32 16.74 5.52 -0.13
N VAL A 33 15.64 4.87 0.27
CA VAL A 33 14.47 4.67 -0.62
C VAL A 33 13.86 6.01 -1.02
N LEU A 34 13.66 6.93 -0.07
CA LEU A 34 13.09 8.25 -0.36
C LEU A 34 14.04 9.09 -1.24
N GLU A 35 15.35 8.97 -1.06
CA GLU A 35 16.36 9.59 -1.95
C GLU A 35 16.26 9.01 -3.38
N ALA A 36 16.08 7.69 -3.51
CA ALA A 36 15.86 7.06 -4.81
C ALA A 36 14.54 7.52 -5.45
N VAL A 37 13.47 7.70 -4.67
CA VAL A 37 12.21 8.30 -5.15
C VAL A 37 12.45 9.69 -5.73
N ARG A 38 13.14 10.57 -4.99
CA ARG A 38 13.51 11.93 -5.46
C ARG A 38 14.40 11.86 -6.70
N GLY A 39 15.36 10.93 -6.71
CA GLY A 39 16.28 10.69 -7.82
C GLY A 39 15.58 10.28 -9.13
N THR A 40 14.31 9.83 -9.08
CA THR A 40 13.53 9.56 -10.29
C THR A 40 13.20 10.83 -11.09
N GLY A 41 13.17 11.99 -10.44
CA GLY A 41 12.69 13.24 -11.03
C GLY A 41 11.20 13.24 -11.38
N LEU A 42 10.45 12.21 -10.97
CA LEU A 42 9.02 12.08 -11.26
C LEU A 42 8.18 12.85 -10.23
N GLU A 43 7.10 13.45 -10.72
CA GLU A 43 6.10 14.08 -9.85
C GLU A 43 4.94 13.10 -9.62
N PHE A 44 4.74 12.73 -8.37
CA PHE A 44 3.65 11.84 -7.98
C PHE A 44 2.42 12.65 -7.57
N ALA A 45 1.30 12.37 -8.23
CA ALA A 45 0.01 12.99 -7.91
C ALA A 45 -0.54 12.50 -6.56
N ARG A 46 -0.23 11.26 -6.18
CA ARG A 46 -0.57 10.67 -4.88
C ARG A 46 0.57 9.78 -4.39
N VAL A 47 0.68 9.70 -3.07
CA VAL A 47 1.54 8.75 -2.36
C VAL A 47 0.66 7.90 -1.46
N VAL A 48 0.84 6.60 -1.47
CA VAL A 48 0.12 5.67 -0.59
C VAL A 48 1.11 4.86 0.21
N VAL A 49 0.96 4.86 1.53
CA VAL A 49 1.75 4.00 2.42
C VAL A 49 0.86 2.90 2.96
N THR A 50 1.16 1.66 2.60
CA THR A 50 0.30 0.51 2.83
C THR A 50 0.65 -0.28 4.09
N GLY A 51 0.94 0.43 5.18
CA GLY A 51 1.04 -0.14 6.52
C GLY A 51 2.44 -0.47 7.00
N ASP A 52 2.48 -0.96 8.24
CA ASP A 52 3.69 -1.29 9.01
C ASP A 52 4.67 -0.11 9.08
N PHE A 53 4.15 1.05 9.53
CA PHE A 53 4.97 2.25 9.77
C PHE A 53 5.97 2.03 10.88
N THR A 54 5.55 1.32 11.92
CA THR A 54 6.32 1.12 13.14
C THR A 54 6.58 -0.37 13.37
N HIS A 55 7.57 -0.64 14.20
CA HIS A 55 7.80 -1.98 14.74
C HIS A 55 7.57 -2.02 16.27
N ASP A 56 7.43 -0.87 16.90
CA ASP A 56 7.35 -0.68 18.35
C ASP A 56 6.07 0.02 18.81
N GLU A 57 5.16 0.38 17.91
CA GLU A 57 3.89 1.07 18.17
C GLU A 57 4.02 2.35 19.01
N ARG A 58 5.17 3.06 18.93
CA ARG A 58 5.39 4.26 19.72
C ARG A 58 5.05 5.52 18.96
N ARG A 59 4.54 6.55 19.67
CA ARG A 59 4.20 7.86 19.10
C ARG A 59 5.39 8.51 18.41
N GLU A 60 6.55 8.45 19.02
CA GLU A 60 7.80 9.02 18.49
C GLU A 60 8.17 8.40 17.15
N THR A 61 7.84 7.14 16.94
CA THR A 61 8.07 6.42 15.69
C THR A 61 7.17 6.95 14.59
N TYR A 62 5.86 7.15 14.86
CA TYR A 62 4.95 7.78 13.90
C TYR A 62 5.36 9.23 13.58
N GLN A 63 5.81 10.00 14.58
CA GLN A 63 6.33 11.35 14.34
C GLN A 63 7.58 11.34 13.46
N ALA A 64 8.46 10.37 13.62
CA ALA A 64 9.61 10.21 12.75
C ALA A 64 9.20 9.86 11.32
N ALA A 65 8.25 8.92 11.14
CA ALA A 65 7.69 8.60 9.82
C ALA A 65 7.05 9.83 9.16
N HIS A 66 6.23 10.58 9.90
CA HIS A 66 5.61 11.82 9.43
C HIS A 66 6.65 12.83 8.95
N GLY A 67 7.71 13.06 9.74
CA GLY A 67 8.79 13.98 9.36
C GLY A 67 9.57 13.53 8.12
N LEU A 68 9.79 12.22 7.94
CA LEU A 68 10.46 11.69 6.76
C LEU A 68 9.61 11.82 5.48
N LEU A 69 8.28 11.81 5.62
CA LEU A 69 7.31 11.94 4.53
C LEU A 69 6.84 13.38 4.30
N GLU A 70 7.40 14.39 5.01
CA GLU A 70 6.92 15.78 5.06
C GLU A 70 6.62 16.38 3.68
N GLU A 71 7.45 16.14 2.69
CA GLU A 71 7.29 16.69 1.33
C GLU A 71 6.09 16.15 0.55
N TRP A 72 5.48 15.04 1.00
CA TRP A 72 4.35 14.40 0.33
C TRP A 72 3.05 14.43 1.14
N LEU A 73 3.04 14.93 2.39
CA LEU A 73 1.88 14.87 3.29
C LEU A 73 0.61 15.47 2.70
N ASP A 74 0.74 16.50 1.86
CA ASP A 74 -0.37 17.15 1.16
C ASP A 74 -1.13 16.23 0.18
N ARG A 75 -0.51 15.11 -0.20
CA ARG A 75 -1.04 14.13 -1.15
C ARG A 75 -0.79 12.67 -0.72
N CYS A 76 -0.44 12.47 0.55
CA CYS A 76 -0.15 11.15 1.12
C CYS A 76 -1.38 10.55 1.78
N HIS A 77 -1.65 9.29 1.48
CA HIS A 77 -2.66 8.46 2.13
C HIS A 77 -1.99 7.34 2.89
N VAL A 78 -2.45 7.09 4.11
CA VAL A 78 -1.87 6.11 5.00
C VAL A 78 -2.87 5.02 5.38
N LEU A 79 -2.42 3.78 5.45
CA LEU A 79 -3.18 2.62 5.92
C LEU A 79 -2.39 1.92 7.02
N PRO A 80 -3.02 1.32 8.02
CA PRO A 80 -2.32 0.53 9.02
C PRO A 80 -1.97 -0.86 8.51
N GLY A 81 -0.82 -1.37 8.93
CA GLY A 81 -0.48 -2.79 8.90
C GLY A 81 -0.65 -3.44 10.27
N ASN A 82 -0.18 -4.69 10.42
CA ASN A 82 -0.35 -5.43 11.68
C ASN A 82 0.58 -4.94 12.80
N HIS A 83 1.62 -4.18 12.48
CA HIS A 83 2.52 -3.52 13.44
C HIS A 83 2.10 -2.09 13.78
N ASP A 84 0.86 -1.68 13.47
CA ASP A 84 0.45 -0.30 13.66
C ASP A 84 -0.64 -0.12 14.73
N CYS A 85 -0.62 1.03 15.38
CA CYS A 85 -1.65 1.50 16.30
C CYS A 85 -2.52 2.56 15.61
N ARG A 86 -3.78 2.23 15.28
CA ARG A 86 -4.72 3.14 14.60
C ARG A 86 -4.89 4.47 15.33
N VAL A 87 -4.89 4.46 16.67
CA VAL A 87 -5.08 5.68 17.48
C VAL A 87 -3.93 6.63 17.27
N LEU A 88 -2.70 6.15 17.41
CA LEU A 88 -1.50 6.97 17.23
C LEU A 88 -1.34 7.43 15.78
N MET A 89 -1.65 6.57 14.82
CA MET A 89 -1.61 6.94 13.40
C MET A 89 -2.58 8.08 13.09
N ARG A 90 -3.83 8.02 13.57
CA ARG A 90 -4.79 9.12 13.40
C ARG A 90 -4.34 10.41 14.06
N GLU A 91 -3.76 10.34 15.26
CA GLU A 91 -3.31 11.54 15.99
C GLU A 91 -2.13 12.20 15.30
N VAL A 92 -1.17 11.44 14.75
CA VAL A 92 0.04 11.99 14.14
C VAL A 92 -0.22 12.50 12.72
N PHE A 93 -1.02 11.78 11.95
CA PHE A 93 -1.38 12.15 10.57
C PHE A 93 -2.67 12.99 10.50
N ALA A 94 -3.20 13.46 11.64
CA ALA A 94 -4.36 14.34 11.69
C ALA A 94 -4.01 15.74 11.17
N GLY A 95 -4.79 16.26 10.24
CA GLY A 95 -4.59 17.62 9.68
C GLY A 95 -3.84 17.65 8.36
N ASP A 96 -3.28 16.54 7.91
CA ASP A 96 -2.77 16.40 6.57
C ASP A 96 -3.94 16.46 5.57
N ALA A 97 -3.68 16.92 4.34
CA ALA A 97 -4.73 17.31 3.38
C ALA A 97 -5.73 16.20 3.04
N GLN A 98 -5.46 14.99 3.49
CA GLN A 98 -6.27 13.82 3.18
C GLN A 98 -6.49 12.99 4.44
N GLN A 99 -7.40 13.47 5.30
CA GLN A 99 -7.82 12.65 6.44
C GLN A 99 -8.46 11.35 5.95
N PRO A 100 -8.03 10.21 6.48
CA PRO A 100 -8.67 8.94 6.13
C PRO A 100 -10.15 9.00 6.49
N ALA A 101 -11.03 8.72 5.53
CA ALA A 101 -12.44 8.54 5.80
C ALA A 101 -12.60 7.41 6.82
N GLN A 102 -13.48 7.58 7.80
CA GLN A 102 -13.73 6.56 8.81
C GLN A 102 -14.95 5.74 8.41
N ALA A 103 -14.77 4.46 8.17
CA ALA A 103 -15.89 3.53 8.04
C ALA A 103 -16.44 3.22 9.44
N GLY A 104 -17.50 3.94 9.86
CA GLY A 104 -18.18 3.73 11.17
C GLY A 104 -17.39 4.26 12.38
N GLY A 105 -17.96 4.70 13.45
CA GLY A 105 -17.52 5.24 14.74
C GLY A 105 -16.02 5.33 15.13
N SER A 106 -15.72 5.72 16.35
CA SER A 106 -14.37 6.05 16.83
C SER A 106 -13.32 4.91 16.82
N ASP A 107 -13.77 3.66 16.68
CA ASP A 107 -12.91 2.45 16.65
C ASP A 107 -12.84 1.80 15.27
N SER A 108 -13.36 2.47 14.25
CA SER A 108 -13.42 2.00 12.87
C SER A 108 -12.07 2.05 12.18
N GLY A 109 -11.90 1.23 11.14
CA GLY A 109 -10.69 1.17 10.34
C GLY A 109 -10.31 2.51 9.68
N ILE A 110 -9.07 2.62 9.24
CA ILE A 110 -8.56 3.76 8.47
C ILE A 110 -8.76 3.44 6.99
N CYS A 111 -9.51 4.26 6.28
CA CYS A 111 -9.74 4.09 4.85
C CYS A 111 -9.76 5.43 4.12
N PHE A 112 -9.61 5.41 2.82
CA PHE A 112 -9.74 6.58 1.97
C PHE A 112 -10.35 6.21 0.62
N SER A 113 -11.01 7.18 -0.02
CA SER A 113 -11.44 7.11 -1.41
C SER A 113 -11.20 8.46 -2.05
N VAL A 114 -10.42 8.50 -3.12
CA VAL A 114 -10.06 9.74 -3.81
C VAL A 114 -10.05 9.55 -5.32
N SER A 115 -10.60 10.53 -6.05
CA SER A 115 -10.48 10.58 -7.50
C SER A 115 -9.18 11.29 -7.87
N GLN A 116 -8.43 10.69 -8.80
CA GLN A 116 -7.20 11.26 -9.32
C GLN A 116 -7.01 10.91 -10.79
N GLY A 117 -7.00 11.92 -11.67
CA GLY A 117 -6.80 11.73 -13.11
C GLY A 117 -7.83 10.79 -13.75
N GLY A 118 -9.09 10.84 -13.26
CA GLY A 118 -10.18 9.97 -13.72
C GLY A 118 -10.15 8.53 -13.19
N TRP A 119 -9.21 8.21 -12.33
CA TRP A 119 -9.14 6.96 -11.57
C TRP A 119 -9.67 7.13 -10.15
N ARG A 120 -10.25 6.08 -9.60
CA ARG A 120 -10.57 5.97 -8.19
C ARG A 120 -9.45 5.23 -7.47
N LEU A 121 -8.87 5.84 -6.44
CA LEU A 121 -7.91 5.22 -5.55
C LEU A 121 -8.61 5.00 -4.21
N ILE A 122 -8.70 3.75 -3.79
CA ILE A 122 -9.36 3.36 -2.54
C ILE A 122 -8.35 2.63 -1.66
N GLY A 123 -8.24 3.03 -0.40
CA GLY A 123 -7.48 2.32 0.61
C GLY A 123 -8.41 1.73 1.66
N ILE A 124 -8.20 0.48 2.02
CA ILE A 124 -8.95 -0.22 3.07
C ILE A 124 -8.04 -0.73 4.17
N ASP A 125 -8.54 -0.63 5.39
CA ASP A 125 -7.90 -1.15 6.58
C ASP A 125 -8.16 -2.65 6.70
N THR A 126 -7.10 -3.42 6.80
CA THR A 126 -7.13 -4.87 7.03
C THR A 126 -6.51 -5.26 8.37
N HIS A 127 -6.12 -4.28 9.20
CA HIS A 127 -5.52 -4.52 10.52
C HIS A 127 -6.53 -5.16 11.46
N LEU A 128 -6.13 -6.24 12.11
CA LEU A 128 -6.87 -6.90 13.18
C LEU A 128 -6.10 -6.78 14.49
N PRO A 129 -6.58 -5.99 15.47
CA PRO A 129 -5.82 -5.73 16.69
C PRO A 129 -5.33 -6.99 17.39
N GLY A 130 -4.04 -7.04 17.72
CA GLY A 130 -3.41 -8.16 18.41
C GLY A 130 -3.19 -9.41 17.55
N GLN A 131 -3.37 -9.32 16.24
CA GLN A 131 -3.11 -10.41 15.28
C GLN A 131 -2.10 -9.94 14.22
N VAL A 132 -1.28 -10.90 13.75
CA VAL A 132 -0.41 -10.66 12.58
C VAL A 132 -1.20 -10.79 11.27
N ALA A 133 -2.17 -11.71 11.24
CA ALA A 133 -3.08 -11.87 10.11
C ALA A 133 -4.12 -10.72 10.07
N GLY A 134 -4.53 -10.34 8.87
CA GLY A 134 -5.52 -9.29 8.67
C GLY A 134 -6.95 -9.80 8.52
N ARG A 135 -7.90 -8.86 8.53
CA ARG A 135 -9.30 -9.09 8.19
C ARG A 135 -9.93 -7.83 7.62
N VAL A 136 -10.82 -7.98 6.67
CA VAL A 136 -11.74 -6.90 6.28
C VAL A 136 -12.99 -7.01 7.17
N GLU A 137 -13.10 -6.11 8.13
CA GLU A 137 -14.25 -6.07 9.04
C GLU A 137 -15.54 -5.74 8.27
N VAL A 138 -16.69 -6.20 8.79
CA VAL A 138 -18.00 -6.05 8.11
C VAL A 138 -18.29 -4.60 7.75
N ALA A 139 -18.05 -3.66 8.68
CA ALA A 139 -18.27 -2.23 8.41
C ALA A 139 -17.36 -1.68 7.29
N MET A 140 -16.12 -2.19 7.18
CA MET A 140 -15.20 -1.84 6.09
C MET A 140 -15.67 -2.43 4.77
N LEU A 141 -16.18 -3.66 4.79
CA LEU A 141 -16.72 -4.32 3.60
C LEU A 141 -17.97 -3.61 3.08
N ASP A 142 -18.87 -3.20 3.98
CA ASP A 142 -20.09 -2.46 3.64
C ASP A 142 -19.74 -1.09 3.04
N TRP A 143 -18.80 -0.36 3.66
CA TRP A 143 -18.30 0.91 3.14
C TRP A 143 -17.65 0.74 1.75
N LEU A 144 -16.82 -0.27 1.57
CA LEU A 144 -16.19 -0.55 0.27
C LEU A 144 -17.23 -0.89 -0.79
N ALA A 145 -18.27 -1.66 -0.44
CA ALA A 145 -19.34 -2.00 -1.36
C ALA A 145 -20.12 -0.75 -1.80
N GLU A 146 -20.38 0.18 -0.87
CA GLU A 146 -21.03 1.46 -1.17
C GLU A 146 -20.14 2.33 -2.09
N GLU A 147 -18.86 2.49 -1.78
CA GLU A 147 -17.90 3.25 -2.60
C GLU A 147 -17.81 2.70 -4.02
N LEU A 148 -17.63 1.39 -4.16
CA LEU A 148 -17.58 0.74 -5.47
C LEU A 148 -18.92 0.88 -6.23
N GLY A 149 -20.06 0.86 -5.51
CA GLY A 149 -21.37 1.06 -6.11
C GLY A 149 -21.59 2.49 -6.62
N GLN A 150 -21.12 3.49 -5.87
CA GLN A 150 -21.24 4.91 -6.23
C GLN A 150 -20.31 5.29 -7.39
N HIS A 151 -19.21 4.57 -7.57
CA HIS A 151 -18.16 4.84 -8.56
C HIS A 151 -17.97 3.68 -9.55
N ALA A 152 -19.08 3.04 -9.95
CA ALA A 152 -19.05 1.84 -10.79
C ALA A 152 -18.39 2.05 -12.18
N ASP A 153 -18.41 3.27 -12.68
CA ASP A 153 -17.84 3.64 -13.99
C ASP A 153 -16.40 4.20 -13.91
N GLU A 154 -15.82 4.29 -12.70
CA GLU A 154 -14.45 4.77 -12.51
C GLU A 154 -13.47 3.58 -12.39
N PRO A 155 -12.44 3.47 -13.25
CA PRO A 155 -11.39 2.47 -13.06
C PRO A 155 -10.74 2.68 -11.70
N THR A 156 -10.57 1.59 -10.94
CA THR A 156 -10.23 1.65 -9.53
C THR A 156 -8.95 0.87 -9.23
N ILE A 157 -8.04 1.45 -8.44
CA ILE A 157 -6.95 0.75 -7.76
C ILE A 157 -7.28 0.67 -6.26
N LEU A 158 -7.27 -0.53 -5.70
CA LEU A 158 -7.38 -0.75 -4.27
C LEU A 158 -5.99 -0.87 -3.62
N PHE A 159 -5.84 -0.30 -2.43
CA PHE A 159 -4.67 -0.42 -1.59
C PHE A 159 -5.05 -1.01 -0.24
N GLN A 160 -4.27 -1.95 0.24
CA GLN A 160 -4.45 -2.59 1.54
C GLN A 160 -3.12 -3.15 2.05
N HIS A 161 -3.07 -3.57 3.32
CA HIS A 161 -1.84 -4.17 3.84
C HIS A 161 -1.77 -5.67 3.52
N HIS A 162 -2.73 -6.47 3.98
CA HIS A 162 -2.68 -7.93 3.83
C HIS A 162 -3.19 -8.37 2.45
N PRO A 163 -2.46 -9.26 1.73
CA PRO A 163 -2.91 -9.81 0.44
C PRO A 163 -4.19 -10.63 0.57
N PRO A 164 -5.15 -10.51 -0.37
CA PRO A 164 -6.39 -11.26 -0.35
C PRO A 164 -6.28 -12.65 -1.01
N ILE A 165 -5.10 -12.99 -1.52
CA ILE A 165 -4.81 -14.27 -2.21
C ILE A 165 -3.55 -14.89 -1.62
N SER A 166 -3.38 -16.19 -1.84
CA SER A 166 -2.09 -16.87 -1.60
C SER A 166 -1.02 -16.31 -2.54
N ILE A 167 0.17 -16.10 -2.00
CA ILE A 167 1.35 -15.69 -2.76
C ILE A 167 2.34 -16.85 -2.96
N GLY A 168 1.98 -18.06 -2.49
CA GLY A 168 2.79 -19.26 -2.62
C GLY A 168 3.91 -19.39 -1.58
N SER A 169 3.81 -18.66 -0.46
CA SER A 169 4.72 -18.76 0.68
C SER A 169 3.94 -19.22 1.90
N ASP A 170 4.09 -20.50 2.30
CA ASP A 170 3.26 -21.16 3.31
C ASP A 170 3.14 -20.35 4.61
N TRP A 171 4.24 -19.78 5.10
CA TRP A 171 4.22 -19.02 6.35
C TRP A 171 3.56 -17.63 6.21
N LEU A 172 3.71 -16.96 5.04
CA LEU A 172 3.03 -15.67 4.77
C LEU A 172 1.55 -15.90 4.47
N ASP A 173 1.23 -16.98 3.74
CA ASP A 173 -0.16 -17.34 3.46
C ASP A 173 -0.93 -17.69 4.74
N ALA A 174 -0.24 -18.25 5.75
CA ALA A 174 -0.83 -18.53 7.07
C ALA A 174 -1.16 -17.27 7.89
N ILE A 175 -0.56 -16.13 7.58
CA ILE A 175 -0.78 -14.84 8.23
C ILE A 175 -1.35 -13.77 7.28
N GLY A 176 -1.91 -14.19 6.16
CA GLY A 176 -2.58 -13.33 5.18
C GLY A 176 -3.94 -12.81 5.67
N LEU A 177 -4.88 -12.64 4.77
CA LEU A 177 -6.23 -12.17 5.10
C LEU A 177 -7.11 -13.31 5.60
N LEU A 178 -7.64 -13.19 6.83
CA LEU A 178 -8.59 -14.13 7.42
C LEU A 178 -9.99 -13.92 6.83
N ASP A 179 -10.75 -15.02 6.69
CA ASP A 179 -12.13 -15.01 6.21
C ASP A 179 -12.32 -14.15 4.93
N PRO A 180 -11.49 -14.35 3.89
CA PRO A 180 -11.44 -13.43 2.75
C PRO A 180 -12.62 -13.58 1.78
N GLU A 181 -13.49 -14.59 1.93
CA GLU A 181 -14.54 -14.93 0.97
C GLU A 181 -15.50 -13.78 0.69
N PRO A 182 -16.09 -13.07 1.69
CA PRO A 182 -17.01 -11.96 1.41
C PRO A 182 -16.32 -10.81 0.64
N TYR A 183 -15.05 -10.54 0.95
CA TYR A 183 -14.25 -9.55 0.23
C TYR A 183 -13.97 -10.01 -1.21
N ARG A 184 -13.55 -11.27 -1.38
CA ARG A 184 -13.29 -11.86 -2.71
C ARG A 184 -14.54 -11.85 -3.60
N GLU A 185 -15.70 -12.16 -3.02
CA GLU A 185 -16.97 -12.11 -3.74
C GLU A 185 -17.33 -10.67 -4.17
N LEU A 186 -17.12 -9.69 -3.31
CA LEU A 186 -17.33 -8.28 -3.65
C LEU A 186 -16.42 -7.86 -4.82
N ILE A 187 -15.12 -8.13 -4.73
CA ILE A 187 -14.17 -7.78 -5.78
C ILE A 187 -14.48 -8.55 -7.08
N GLY A 188 -14.82 -9.84 -6.99
CA GLY A 188 -15.12 -10.67 -8.16
C GLY A 188 -16.27 -10.15 -9.02
N ARG A 189 -17.20 -9.37 -8.44
CA ARG A 189 -18.31 -8.71 -9.16
C ARG A 189 -18.06 -7.25 -9.53
N SER A 190 -16.97 -6.65 -9.04
CA SER A 190 -16.62 -5.23 -9.21
C SER A 190 -15.60 -5.05 -10.34
N ARG A 191 -16.07 -5.06 -11.59
CA ARG A 191 -15.22 -5.03 -12.79
C ARG A 191 -14.35 -3.78 -12.92
N GLN A 192 -14.78 -2.65 -12.34
CA GLN A 192 -14.00 -1.41 -12.31
C GLN A 192 -12.71 -1.55 -11.50
N VAL A 193 -12.61 -2.53 -10.59
CA VAL A 193 -11.35 -2.79 -9.86
C VAL A 193 -10.34 -3.42 -10.80
N ARG A 194 -9.30 -2.66 -11.14
CA ARG A 194 -8.25 -3.06 -12.09
C ARG A 194 -7.04 -3.67 -11.42
N ALA A 195 -6.71 -3.16 -10.22
CA ALA A 195 -5.62 -3.71 -9.42
C ALA A 195 -5.92 -3.62 -7.92
N ILE A 196 -5.30 -4.53 -7.17
CA ILE A 196 -5.21 -4.50 -5.71
C ILE A 196 -3.72 -4.54 -5.38
N SER A 197 -3.22 -3.58 -4.60
CA SER A 197 -1.81 -3.54 -4.23
C SER A 197 -1.63 -3.62 -2.72
N CYS A 198 -0.76 -4.54 -2.29
CA CYS A 198 -0.62 -4.94 -0.89
C CYS A 198 0.83 -4.81 -0.41
N GLY A 199 0.99 -4.57 0.91
CA GLY A 199 2.24 -4.71 1.65
C GLY A 199 2.41 -6.10 2.28
N HIS A 200 2.84 -6.12 3.55
CA HIS A 200 2.91 -7.26 4.47
C HIS A 200 3.95 -8.33 4.14
N VAL A 201 4.11 -8.66 2.87
CA VAL A 201 4.90 -9.82 2.45
C VAL A 201 6.37 -9.49 2.16
N HIS A 202 6.73 -8.20 2.13
CA HIS A 202 8.08 -7.69 1.88
C HIS A 202 8.76 -8.28 0.64
N GLN A 203 7.98 -8.57 -0.39
CA GLN A 203 8.46 -9.11 -1.66
C GLN A 203 7.49 -8.79 -2.79
N GLU A 204 7.96 -8.96 -4.02
CA GLU A 204 7.11 -8.89 -5.19
C GLU A 204 6.43 -10.23 -5.43
N ALA A 205 5.12 -10.21 -5.46
CA ALA A 205 4.30 -11.30 -5.96
C ALA A 205 3.14 -10.73 -6.79
N SER A 206 2.55 -11.55 -7.62
CA SER A 206 1.39 -11.18 -8.41
C SER A 206 0.44 -12.35 -8.58
N GLY A 207 -0.84 -12.03 -8.72
CA GLY A 207 -1.90 -12.98 -8.97
C GLY A 207 -3.14 -12.28 -9.49
N THR A 208 -4.29 -12.93 -9.42
CA THR A 208 -5.56 -12.35 -9.85
C THR A 208 -6.67 -12.64 -8.85
N LEU A 209 -7.61 -11.71 -8.75
CA LEU A 209 -8.86 -11.87 -8.03
C LEU A 209 -10.01 -11.33 -8.88
N GLY A 210 -10.84 -12.21 -9.43
CA GLY A 210 -11.78 -11.85 -10.48
C GLY A 210 -11.03 -11.31 -11.71
N THR A 211 -11.34 -10.09 -12.13
CA THR A 211 -10.64 -9.38 -13.22
C THR A 211 -9.48 -8.50 -12.73
N ALA A 212 -9.37 -8.29 -11.42
CA ALA A 212 -8.32 -7.46 -10.84
C ALA A 212 -6.97 -8.19 -10.79
N VAL A 213 -5.90 -7.48 -11.11
CA VAL A 213 -4.53 -7.94 -10.86
C VAL A 213 -4.19 -7.66 -9.40
N VAL A 214 -3.75 -8.67 -8.66
CA VAL A 214 -3.24 -8.50 -7.30
C VAL A 214 -1.74 -8.39 -7.34
N LEU A 215 -1.20 -7.37 -6.70
CA LEU A 215 0.23 -7.07 -6.66
C LEU A 215 0.67 -6.91 -5.20
N THR A 216 1.91 -7.27 -4.92
CA THR A 216 2.56 -6.91 -3.66
C THR A 216 3.73 -5.97 -3.91
N VAL A 217 4.09 -5.18 -2.91
CA VAL A 217 5.20 -4.23 -2.97
C VAL A 217 6.35 -4.71 -2.07
N PRO A 218 7.61 -4.46 -2.43
CA PRO A 218 8.72 -4.69 -1.51
C PRO A 218 8.61 -3.76 -0.30
N SER A 219 9.12 -4.20 0.84
CA SER A 219 9.34 -3.32 1.98
C SER A 219 10.38 -2.24 1.66
N THR A 220 10.27 -1.10 2.31
CA THR A 220 11.34 -0.08 2.30
C THR A 220 12.51 -0.46 3.22
N SER A 221 12.41 -1.61 3.89
CA SER A 221 13.43 -2.12 4.83
C SER A 221 13.76 -3.60 4.56
N VAL A 222 13.42 -4.50 5.46
CA VAL A 222 13.71 -5.94 5.36
C VAL A 222 12.94 -6.58 4.21
N GLN A 223 13.58 -7.46 3.44
CA GLN A 223 12.94 -8.27 2.41
C GLN A 223 12.84 -9.73 2.86
N PHE A 224 11.79 -10.43 2.43
CA PHE A 224 11.67 -11.87 2.68
C PHE A 224 11.89 -12.68 1.41
N THR A 225 12.49 -13.87 1.58
CA THR A 225 12.71 -14.82 0.48
C THR A 225 11.38 -15.34 -0.05
N PRO A 226 11.09 -15.19 -1.36
CA PRO A 226 9.90 -15.74 -1.98
C PRO A 226 9.82 -17.27 -1.83
N ILE A 227 8.57 -17.79 -1.76
CA ILE A 227 8.28 -19.22 -1.77
C ILE A 227 9.08 -19.99 -0.69
N SER A 228 9.19 -19.41 0.49
CA SER A 228 9.85 -20.05 1.63
C SER A 228 8.81 -20.63 2.59
N PRO A 229 9.02 -21.83 3.15
CA PRO A 229 8.10 -22.40 4.16
C PRO A 229 8.26 -21.75 5.53
N ILE A 230 9.31 -20.97 5.75
CA ILE A 230 9.61 -20.27 7.01
C ILE A 230 10.07 -18.84 6.74
N ALA A 231 9.95 -17.98 7.74
CA ALA A 231 10.44 -16.59 7.67
C ALA A 231 11.96 -16.55 7.44
N ARG A 232 12.36 -16.14 6.24
CA ARG A 232 13.77 -16.02 5.84
C ARG A 232 14.01 -14.68 5.19
N VAL A 233 15.01 -13.95 5.69
CA VAL A 233 15.45 -12.67 5.11
C VAL A 233 16.11 -12.91 3.76
N ASP A 234 15.78 -12.06 2.79
CA ASP A 234 16.44 -12.00 1.49
C ASP A 234 17.47 -10.86 1.46
N SER A 235 18.47 -10.99 0.61
CA SER A 235 19.49 -9.96 0.37
C SER A 235 19.10 -8.98 -0.76
N ILE A 236 17.91 -9.13 -1.35
CA ILE A 236 17.40 -8.23 -2.39
C ILE A 236 17.23 -6.82 -1.79
N PRO A 237 17.66 -5.76 -2.48
CA PRO A 237 17.50 -4.39 -1.98
C PRO A 237 16.05 -4.00 -1.74
N PRO A 238 15.80 -3.10 -0.75
CA PRO A 238 14.49 -2.51 -0.53
C PRO A 238 14.03 -1.67 -1.74
N GLY A 239 12.75 -1.30 -1.76
CA GLY A 239 12.22 -0.58 -2.89
C GLY A 239 10.82 -0.03 -2.69
N PHE A 240 10.21 0.37 -3.80
CA PHE A 240 8.88 0.96 -3.88
C PHE A 240 8.20 0.61 -5.20
N ARG A 241 6.90 0.88 -5.30
CA ARG A 241 6.14 0.67 -6.53
C ARG A 241 5.64 2.00 -7.10
N ILE A 242 5.70 2.13 -8.41
CA ILE A 242 5.11 3.25 -9.16
C ILE A 242 3.98 2.69 -10.02
N PHE A 243 2.80 3.31 -9.92
CA PHE A 243 1.71 3.12 -10.88
C PHE A 243 1.71 4.27 -11.87
N THR A 244 1.50 3.93 -13.14
CA THR A 244 1.22 4.87 -14.23
C THR A 244 -0.20 4.59 -14.70
N LEU A 245 -1.08 5.57 -14.56
CA LEU A 245 -2.50 5.47 -14.86
C LEU A 245 -2.80 6.37 -16.07
N ASP A 246 -3.27 5.79 -17.16
CA ASP A 246 -3.61 6.54 -18.36
C ASP A 246 -4.92 7.32 -18.14
N ASP A 247 -5.08 8.42 -18.86
CA ASP A 247 -6.28 9.24 -18.77
C ASP A 247 -7.48 8.46 -19.34
N PRO A 248 -8.53 8.21 -18.54
CA PRO A 248 -9.71 7.49 -19.03
C PRO A 248 -10.41 8.17 -20.21
N SER A 249 -10.26 9.48 -20.39
CA SER A 249 -10.83 10.20 -21.52
C SER A 249 -10.26 9.77 -22.87
N ASP A 250 -9.09 9.12 -22.88
CA ASP A 250 -8.45 8.59 -24.08
C ASP A 250 -9.08 7.27 -24.56
N SER A 251 -10.05 6.70 -23.80
CA SER A 251 -10.69 5.41 -24.10
C SER A 251 -12.22 5.49 -24.06
N VAL A 252 -12.88 4.76 -24.96
CA VAL A 252 -14.35 4.68 -25.05
C VAL A 252 -14.92 3.63 -24.09
N GLU A 253 -14.12 2.67 -23.66
CA GLU A 253 -14.52 1.58 -22.76
C GLU A 253 -13.65 1.56 -21.51
N VAL A 254 -14.26 1.42 -20.33
CA VAL A 254 -13.56 1.36 -19.02
C VAL A 254 -12.53 0.23 -19.00
N ASP A 255 -12.84 -0.90 -19.61
CA ASP A 255 -11.93 -2.06 -19.68
C ASP A 255 -10.69 -1.84 -20.58
N ALA A 256 -10.73 -0.85 -21.46
CA ALA A 256 -9.62 -0.50 -22.34
C ALA A 256 -8.70 0.60 -21.78
N ILE A 257 -9.02 1.16 -20.60
CA ILE A 257 -8.19 2.19 -19.96
C ILE A 257 -6.89 1.54 -19.48
N GLY A 258 -5.77 2.04 -20.02
CA GLY A 258 -4.45 1.51 -19.75
C GLY A 258 -3.95 1.88 -18.36
N TRP A 259 -3.21 0.98 -17.77
CA TRP A 259 -2.39 1.23 -16.59
C TRP A 259 -1.19 0.29 -16.60
N SER A 260 -0.15 0.70 -15.91
CA SER A 260 1.02 -0.14 -15.66
C SER A 260 1.55 0.10 -14.25
N SER A 261 2.36 -0.83 -13.77
CA SER A 261 3.11 -0.60 -12.55
C SER A 261 4.50 -1.22 -12.65
N ARG A 262 5.44 -0.63 -11.93
CA ARG A 262 6.79 -1.18 -11.80
C ARG A 262 7.29 -1.06 -10.38
N VAL A 263 8.09 -2.02 -9.95
CA VAL A 263 8.88 -1.92 -8.73
C VAL A 263 10.24 -1.29 -9.08
N VAL A 264 10.68 -0.38 -8.23
CA VAL A 264 12.02 0.21 -8.26
C VAL A 264 12.74 -0.22 -6.99
N ARG A 265 13.93 -0.79 -7.12
CA ARG A 265 14.77 -1.22 -6.00
C ARG A 265 16.05 -0.39 -5.93
N LEU A 266 16.58 -0.20 -4.74
CA LEU A 266 17.88 0.45 -4.55
C LEU A 266 18.98 -0.26 -5.34
N GLY A 267 19.89 0.50 -5.94
CA GLY A 267 21.00 -0.05 -6.74
C GLY A 267 20.62 -0.58 -8.13
N ALA A 268 19.32 -0.56 -8.51
CA ALA A 268 18.82 -1.03 -9.80
C ALA A 268 18.44 0.11 -10.77
N VAL A 269 18.84 1.34 -10.48
CA VAL A 269 18.32 2.53 -11.19
C VAL A 269 19.07 2.77 -12.50
N THR A 270 18.60 2.12 -13.58
CA THR A 270 18.71 2.68 -14.93
C THR A 270 17.30 3.07 -15.36
N PHE A 271 16.97 4.36 -15.24
CA PHE A 271 15.72 4.86 -15.83
C PHE A 271 15.90 4.92 -17.35
N PRO A 272 14.95 4.41 -18.15
CA PRO A 272 14.94 4.76 -19.57
C PRO A 272 14.80 6.27 -19.69
N ALA A 273 15.59 6.90 -20.55
CA ALA A 273 15.43 8.29 -20.87
C ALA A 273 13.97 8.52 -21.28
N VAL A 274 13.34 9.55 -20.71
CA VAL A 274 12.06 10.06 -21.22
C VAL A 274 12.43 10.66 -22.58
N ASP A 275 12.00 9.99 -23.64
CA ASP A 275 12.07 10.61 -24.99
C ASP A 275 11.18 11.85 -24.94
N GLU A 276 11.79 13.01 -25.24
CA GLU A 276 11.15 14.32 -25.33
C GLU A 276 10.07 14.36 -26.43
#